data_ee074a16e9528ee01abe398038c78474
#
_entry.id   ee074a16e9528ee01abe398038c78474
#
_cell.length_a   1.000
_cell.length_b   1.000
_cell.length_c   1.000
_cell.angle_alpha   90.00
_cell.angle_beta   90.00
_cell.angle_gamma   90.00
#
_symmetry.space_group_name_H-M   'P 1'
#
loop_
_entity.id
_entity.type
_entity.pdbx_description
1 polymer ?
#
loop_
_entity_poly.entity_id
_entity_poly.type
_entity_poly.pdbx_seq_one_letter_code
_entity_poly.pdbx_strand_id
1 'polypeptide(L)'
;MDETPIFFNMYPNKTIAKKGNKTILIKTQSQEKCRISVILCITADGEKLPPFLIFKAKEEGYIEKNLSELNLVKNKKCYITCNLNAWSTEKIILRWYKNIWRKYLESSESLCEGFGYLIMDKAPSHITEESLAIMKNDKNLISFIPAGLTRFIQPLDVSINKPFKDALKKEYINYCINMNEENLKITREKMIEFVCKVWYDENIITKR
;
A
#
# COMPACT_ATOMS: atom_id res chain seq x y z
N MET A 1 -10.17 3.52 -3.85
CA MET A 1 -8.73 3.37 -3.55
C MET A 1 -8.38 4.12 -2.26
N ASP A 2 -7.28 3.75 -1.62
CA ASP A 2 -6.81 4.37 -0.39
C ASP A 2 -5.30 4.24 -0.24
N GLU A 3 -4.67 5.16 0.52
CA GLU A 3 -3.24 5.14 0.84
C GLU A 3 -3.02 4.77 2.29
N THR A 4 -2.17 3.77 2.53
CA THR A 4 -1.87 3.34 3.88
C THR A 4 -0.36 3.28 4.14
N PRO A 5 0.14 3.85 5.25
CA PRO A 5 1.55 3.75 5.61
C PRO A 5 1.85 2.38 6.22
N ILE A 6 3.00 1.81 5.84
CA ILE A 6 3.55 0.58 6.40
C ILE A 6 4.97 0.87 6.89
N PHE A 7 5.24 0.50 8.14
CA PHE A 7 6.54 0.68 8.75
C PHE A 7 7.41 -0.58 8.55
N PHE A 8 8.71 -0.40 8.38
CA PHE A 8 9.65 -1.52 8.29
C PHE A 8 9.80 -2.26 9.62
N ASN A 9 9.42 -1.61 10.70
CA ASN A 9 9.49 -2.14 12.05
C ASN A 9 8.06 -2.31 12.60
N MET A 10 7.61 -3.56 12.72
CA MET A 10 6.24 -3.90 13.10
C MET A 10 6.20 -4.68 14.42
N TYR A 11 6.96 -4.24 15.44
CA TYR A 11 6.96 -4.90 16.73
C TYR A 11 5.56 -4.94 17.37
N PRO A 12 5.29 -5.99 18.17
CA PRO A 12 4.05 -6.03 18.95
C PRO A 12 4.01 -4.88 19.96
N ASN A 13 2.81 -4.29 20.13
CA ASN A 13 2.59 -3.20 21.11
C ASN A 13 2.63 -3.69 22.57
N LYS A 14 2.77 -5.00 22.79
CA LYS A 14 2.83 -5.63 24.11
C LYS A 14 4.06 -6.52 24.18
N THR A 15 4.74 -6.51 25.32
CA THR A 15 5.86 -7.40 25.60
C THR A 15 5.70 -8.01 26.99
N ILE A 16 6.38 -9.12 27.24
CA ILE A 16 6.41 -9.78 28.55
C ILE A 16 7.64 -9.31 29.28
N ALA A 17 7.44 -8.84 30.51
CA ALA A 17 8.53 -8.40 31.40
C ALA A 17 8.27 -8.81 32.83
N LYS A 18 9.30 -8.76 33.68
CA LYS A 18 9.14 -8.99 35.11
C LYS A 18 8.17 -7.95 35.71
N LYS A 19 7.27 -8.40 36.58
CA LYS A 19 6.34 -7.54 37.28
C LYS A 19 7.12 -6.44 38.03
N GLY A 20 6.69 -5.18 37.83
CA GLY A 20 7.34 -4.01 38.46
C GLY A 20 8.26 -3.21 37.54
N ASN A 21 8.64 -3.71 36.37
CA ASN A 21 9.41 -2.93 35.40
C ASN A 21 8.54 -1.81 34.81
N LYS A 22 8.94 -0.55 35.05
CA LYS A 22 8.25 0.63 34.49
C LYS A 22 8.64 0.92 33.04
N THR A 23 9.83 0.48 32.62
CA THR A 23 10.37 0.71 31.26
C THR A 23 11.02 -0.56 30.76
N ILE A 24 10.67 -0.97 29.55
CA ILE A 24 11.23 -2.14 28.91
C ILE A 24 11.95 -1.65 27.65
N LEU A 25 13.28 -1.81 27.63
CA LEU A 25 14.08 -1.54 26.46
C LEU A 25 13.90 -2.69 25.47
N ILE A 26 13.27 -2.41 24.33
CA ILE A 26 13.23 -3.32 23.19
C ILE A 26 14.38 -2.93 22.27
N LYS A 27 15.26 -3.87 21.95
CA LYS A 27 16.28 -3.65 20.92
C LYS A 27 15.58 -3.44 19.58
N THR A 28 15.61 -2.22 19.09
CA THR A 28 15.08 -1.85 17.78
C THR A 28 16.20 -1.69 16.77
N GLN A 29 15.92 -1.98 15.51
CA GLN A 29 16.94 -2.06 14.44
C GLN A 29 17.22 -0.74 13.75
N SER A 30 17.12 0.40 14.41
CA SER A 30 17.32 1.73 13.79
C SER A 30 16.40 2.06 12.61
N GLN A 31 15.42 1.21 12.31
CA GLN A 31 14.45 1.39 11.21
C GLN A 31 13.09 1.93 11.67
N GLU A 32 12.97 2.40 12.89
CA GLU A 32 11.69 2.87 13.49
C GLU A 32 10.98 3.94 12.67
N LYS A 33 11.74 4.77 11.97
CA LYS A 33 11.22 5.85 11.13
C LYS A 33 11.13 5.49 9.65
N CYS A 34 11.59 4.27 9.26
CA CYS A 34 11.50 3.83 7.88
C CYS A 34 10.09 3.35 7.58
N ARG A 35 9.45 3.99 6.62
CA ARG A 35 8.12 3.62 6.14
C ARG A 35 8.05 3.66 4.63
N ILE A 36 7.08 2.96 4.09
CA ILE A 36 6.57 3.09 2.74
C ILE A 36 5.12 3.52 2.78
N SER A 37 4.62 4.12 1.73
CA SER A 37 3.18 4.24 1.49
C SER A 37 2.76 3.20 0.47
N VAL A 38 1.60 2.60 0.67
CA VAL A 38 1.02 1.65 -0.27
C VAL A 38 -0.35 2.14 -0.68
N ILE A 39 -0.56 2.29 -1.99
CA ILE A 39 -1.86 2.56 -2.56
C ILE A 39 -2.53 1.21 -2.81
N LEU A 40 -3.67 1.01 -2.18
CA LEU A 40 -4.51 -0.17 -2.33
C LEU A 40 -5.81 0.20 -3.04
N CYS A 41 -6.31 -0.70 -3.86
CA CYS A 41 -7.59 -0.53 -4.53
C CYS A 41 -8.31 -1.88 -4.61
N ILE A 42 -9.60 -1.85 -4.33
CA ILE A 42 -10.52 -2.96 -4.50
C ILE A 42 -11.69 -2.51 -5.37
N THR A 43 -12.26 -3.41 -6.10
CA THR A 43 -13.45 -3.19 -6.91
C THR A 43 -14.71 -3.56 -6.12
N ALA A 44 -15.87 -3.20 -6.62
CA ALA A 44 -17.14 -3.49 -5.96
C ALA A 44 -17.48 -4.98 -5.92
N ASP A 45 -16.97 -5.75 -6.87
CA ASP A 45 -17.07 -7.22 -6.93
C ASP A 45 -16.02 -7.96 -6.10
N GLY A 46 -15.15 -7.20 -5.41
CA GLY A 46 -14.15 -7.73 -4.46
C GLY A 46 -12.82 -8.11 -5.11
N GLU A 47 -12.57 -7.74 -6.36
CA GLU A 47 -11.25 -7.92 -6.96
C GLU A 47 -10.24 -6.96 -6.34
N LYS A 48 -9.05 -7.46 -6.06
CA LYS A 48 -7.93 -6.70 -5.52
C LYS A 48 -7.00 -6.28 -6.64
N LEU A 49 -6.92 -4.98 -6.91
CA LEU A 49 -5.98 -4.47 -7.90
C LEU A 49 -4.53 -4.53 -7.37
N PRO A 50 -3.52 -4.61 -8.24
CA PRO A 50 -2.14 -4.67 -7.82
C PRO A 50 -1.76 -3.53 -6.87
N PRO A 51 -1.08 -3.80 -5.74
CA PRO A 51 -0.65 -2.76 -4.82
C PRO A 51 0.44 -1.90 -5.46
N PHE A 52 0.40 -0.58 -5.19
CA PHE A 52 1.39 0.36 -5.66
C PHE A 52 2.20 0.90 -4.47
N LEU A 53 3.49 0.58 -4.43
CA LEU A 53 4.38 0.86 -3.31
C LEU A 53 5.25 2.09 -3.59
N ILE A 54 5.29 3.02 -2.63
CA ILE A 54 6.07 4.25 -2.70
C ILE A 54 7.19 4.17 -1.67
N PHE A 55 8.44 4.05 -2.14
CA PHE A 55 9.61 3.98 -1.27
C PHE A 55 10.28 5.34 -1.08
N LYS A 56 10.92 5.52 0.07
CA LYS A 56 11.75 6.70 0.33
C LYS A 56 13.10 6.56 -0.38
N ALA A 57 13.22 7.19 -1.55
CA ALA A 57 14.46 7.27 -2.33
C ALA A 57 14.31 8.34 -3.43
N LYS A 58 15.38 8.58 -4.17
CA LYS A 58 15.36 9.44 -5.37
C LYS A 58 14.50 8.78 -6.45
N GLU A 59 13.58 9.53 -7.03
CA GLU A 59 12.76 9.10 -8.17
C GLU A 59 13.65 8.74 -9.37
N GLU A 60 13.32 7.64 -10.05
CA GLU A 60 14.07 7.08 -11.18
C GLU A 60 15.55 6.79 -10.87
N GLY A 61 15.89 6.73 -9.56
CA GLY A 61 17.23 6.46 -9.09
C GLY A 61 17.58 4.96 -9.10
N TYR A 62 18.80 4.66 -8.65
CA TYR A 62 19.33 3.29 -8.57
C TYR A 62 18.41 2.31 -7.81
N ILE A 63 17.82 2.77 -6.69
CA ILE A 63 16.95 1.94 -5.86
C ILE A 63 15.67 1.56 -6.63
N GLU A 64 15.03 2.52 -7.30
CA GLU A 64 13.82 2.24 -8.08
C GLU A 64 14.11 1.29 -9.24
N LYS A 65 15.23 1.49 -9.94
CA LYS A 65 15.66 0.61 -11.03
C LYS A 65 15.90 -0.82 -10.55
N ASN A 66 16.63 -0.99 -9.44
CA ASN A 66 16.89 -2.34 -8.88
C ASN A 66 15.61 -3.04 -8.45
N LEU A 67 14.71 -2.34 -7.76
CA LEU A 67 13.44 -2.93 -7.33
C LEU A 67 12.54 -3.28 -8.52
N SER A 68 12.64 -2.55 -9.64
CA SER A 68 11.89 -2.83 -10.86
C SER A 68 12.29 -4.16 -11.51
N GLU A 69 13.50 -4.64 -11.24
CA GLU A 69 14.00 -5.92 -11.75
C GLU A 69 13.43 -7.15 -11.04
N LEU A 70 12.78 -6.97 -9.89
CA LEU A 70 12.18 -8.07 -9.13
C LEU A 70 11.04 -8.75 -9.93
N ASN A 71 10.98 -10.07 -9.87
CA ASN A 71 9.97 -10.86 -10.58
C ASN A 71 8.53 -10.43 -10.25
N LEU A 72 8.25 -10.07 -9.01
CA LEU A 72 6.92 -9.58 -8.59
C LEU A 72 6.53 -8.29 -9.32
N VAL A 73 7.47 -7.39 -9.56
CA VAL A 73 7.25 -6.12 -10.27
C VAL A 73 7.15 -6.38 -11.78
N LYS A 74 8.08 -7.15 -12.36
CA LYS A 74 8.07 -7.53 -13.79
C LYS A 74 6.77 -8.24 -14.19
N ASN A 75 6.28 -9.13 -13.34
CA ASN A 75 5.02 -9.85 -13.55
C ASN A 75 3.77 -9.04 -13.17
N LYS A 76 3.92 -7.74 -12.89
CA LYS A 76 2.82 -6.82 -12.55
C LYS A 76 1.98 -7.26 -11.34
N LYS A 77 2.55 -8.07 -10.45
CA LYS A 77 1.90 -8.40 -9.15
C LYS A 77 1.89 -7.21 -8.20
N CYS A 78 2.79 -6.26 -8.41
CA CYS A 78 2.79 -4.95 -7.75
C CYS A 78 3.46 -3.92 -8.66
N TYR A 79 3.29 -2.66 -8.32
CA TYR A 79 4.00 -1.55 -8.95
C TYR A 79 4.79 -0.81 -7.87
N ILE A 80 5.91 -0.22 -8.26
CA ILE A 80 6.76 0.53 -7.36
C ILE A 80 7.08 1.91 -7.93
N THR A 81 7.35 2.84 -7.04
CA THR A 81 7.97 4.13 -7.32
C THR A 81 8.74 4.60 -6.12
N CYS A 82 9.56 5.62 -6.30
CA CYS A 82 10.30 6.27 -5.25
C CYS A 82 10.02 7.77 -5.22
N ASN A 83 10.01 8.35 -4.02
CA ASN A 83 10.17 9.78 -3.82
C ASN A 83 10.89 10.08 -2.49
N LEU A 84 11.31 11.32 -2.29
CA LEU A 84 12.13 11.70 -1.14
C LEU A 84 11.45 11.52 0.22
N ASN A 85 10.13 11.55 0.27
CA ASN A 85 9.34 11.50 1.50
C ASN A 85 8.52 10.22 1.65
N ALA A 86 8.49 9.34 0.63
CA ALA A 86 7.59 8.19 0.52
C ALA A 86 6.10 8.59 0.66
N TRP A 87 5.74 9.78 0.21
CA TRP A 87 4.36 10.27 0.20
C TRP A 87 3.83 10.25 -1.23
N SER A 88 2.53 10.13 -1.34
CA SER A 88 1.85 10.33 -2.60
C SER A 88 1.93 11.79 -3.04
N THR A 89 2.15 11.97 -4.32
CA THR A 89 2.10 13.25 -5.02
C THR A 89 1.19 13.10 -6.21
N GLU A 90 0.74 14.21 -6.79
CA GLU A 90 -0.06 14.19 -8.02
C GLU A 90 0.53 13.31 -9.11
N LYS A 91 1.82 13.47 -9.39
CA LYS A 91 2.55 12.65 -10.38
C LYS A 91 2.46 11.15 -10.08
N ILE A 92 2.54 10.79 -8.80
CA ILE A 92 2.44 9.39 -8.36
C ILE A 92 1.01 8.86 -8.51
N ILE A 93 0.00 9.66 -8.16
CA ILE A 93 -1.40 9.31 -8.36
C ILE A 93 -1.72 9.10 -9.85
N LEU A 94 -1.26 10.01 -10.71
CA LEU A 94 -1.42 9.85 -12.16
C LEU A 94 -0.70 8.61 -12.71
N ARG A 95 0.48 8.28 -12.15
CA ARG A 95 1.22 7.06 -12.51
C ARG A 95 0.47 5.80 -12.06
N TRP A 96 -0.09 5.79 -10.84
CA TRP A 96 -0.99 4.73 -10.37
C TRP A 96 -2.22 4.60 -11.26
N TYR A 97 -2.89 5.71 -11.54
CA TYR A 97 -4.08 5.75 -12.37
C TYR A 97 -3.83 5.13 -13.76
N LYS A 98 -2.77 5.58 -14.47
CA LYS A 98 -2.43 5.09 -15.82
C LYS A 98 -2.01 3.60 -15.84
N ASN A 99 -1.29 3.16 -14.81
CA ASN A 99 -0.71 1.81 -14.81
C ASN A 99 -1.61 0.74 -14.21
N ILE A 100 -2.53 1.09 -13.34
CA ILE A 100 -3.40 0.15 -12.63
C ILE A 100 -4.86 0.37 -12.99
N TRP A 101 -5.43 1.52 -12.63
CA TRP A 101 -6.85 1.75 -12.79
C TRP A 101 -7.30 1.76 -14.25
N ARG A 102 -6.64 2.55 -15.08
CA ARG A 102 -6.98 2.61 -16.52
C ARG A 102 -6.83 1.26 -17.20
N LYS A 103 -5.76 0.53 -16.90
CA LYS A 103 -5.56 -0.82 -17.46
C LYS A 103 -6.63 -1.82 -17.00
N TYR A 104 -7.05 -1.71 -15.74
CA TYR A 104 -8.17 -2.50 -15.25
C TYR A 104 -9.45 -2.21 -16.04
N LEU A 105 -9.78 -0.94 -16.28
CA LEU A 105 -10.93 -0.56 -17.09
C LEU A 105 -10.84 -1.09 -18.52
N GLU A 106 -9.67 -1.00 -19.14
CA GLU A 106 -9.43 -1.49 -20.49
C GLU A 106 -9.53 -3.03 -20.60
N SER A 107 -9.21 -3.76 -19.53
CA SER A 107 -9.23 -5.23 -19.51
C SER A 107 -10.54 -5.84 -19.03
N SER A 108 -11.43 -5.06 -18.44
CA SER A 108 -12.69 -5.54 -17.86
C SER A 108 -13.79 -5.61 -18.91
N GLU A 109 -14.12 -6.81 -19.37
CA GLU A 109 -15.20 -7.07 -20.33
C GLU A 109 -16.60 -6.76 -19.74
N SER A 110 -16.73 -6.73 -18.42
CA SER A 110 -18.00 -6.51 -17.72
C SER A 110 -18.36 -5.03 -17.52
N LEU A 111 -17.44 -4.11 -17.85
CA LEU A 111 -17.73 -2.68 -17.75
C LEU A 111 -18.48 -2.23 -19.02
N CYS A 112 -19.78 -2.01 -18.89
CA CYS A 112 -20.58 -1.41 -19.94
C CYS A 112 -19.94 -0.12 -20.44
N GLU A 113 -19.47 -0.13 -21.70
CA GLU A 113 -18.91 1.04 -22.40
C GLU A 113 -17.62 1.63 -21.81
N GLY A 114 -16.88 0.90 -20.95
CA GLY A 114 -15.58 1.37 -20.39
C GLY A 114 -15.70 2.52 -19.37
N PHE A 115 -16.87 2.69 -18.75
CA PHE A 115 -17.04 3.66 -17.67
C PHE A 115 -16.57 3.09 -16.34
N GLY A 116 -15.70 3.83 -15.64
CA GLY A 116 -15.25 3.51 -14.28
C GLY A 116 -15.85 4.48 -13.25
N TYR A 117 -16.14 3.96 -12.06
CA TYR A 117 -16.52 4.78 -10.91
C TYR A 117 -15.48 4.61 -9.81
N LEU A 118 -14.68 5.65 -9.58
CA LEU A 118 -13.58 5.64 -8.63
C LEU A 118 -13.94 6.45 -7.38
N ILE A 119 -13.91 5.79 -6.22
CA ILE A 119 -14.11 6.42 -4.93
C ILE A 119 -12.74 6.57 -4.23
N MET A 120 -12.41 7.76 -3.77
CA MET A 120 -11.17 8.06 -3.04
C MET A 120 -11.40 9.14 -1.99
N ASP A 121 -10.47 9.29 -1.06
CA ASP A 121 -10.51 10.38 -0.10
C ASP A 121 -10.12 11.73 -0.73
N LYS A 122 -10.41 12.80 -0.02
CA LYS A 122 -10.10 14.18 -0.45
C LYS A 122 -8.69 14.60 -0.06
N ALA A 123 -7.65 13.79 -0.36
CA ALA A 123 -6.27 14.18 -0.15
C ALA A 123 -5.82 15.24 -1.17
N PRO A 124 -4.98 16.23 -0.80
CA PRO A 124 -4.51 17.26 -1.73
C PRO A 124 -3.86 16.73 -3.01
N SER A 125 -3.16 15.61 -2.92
CA SER A 125 -2.55 14.92 -4.08
C SER A 125 -3.57 14.33 -5.06
N HIS A 126 -4.84 14.18 -4.66
CA HIS A 126 -5.91 13.60 -5.49
C HIS A 126 -6.75 14.65 -6.22
N ILE A 127 -6.66 15.93 -5.85
CA ILE A 127 -7.65 16.96 -6.22
C ILE A 127 -7.05 18.07 -7.09
N THR A 128 -5.91 17.84 -7.72
CA THR A 128 -5.37 18.85 -8.61
C THR A 128 -6.24 18.95 -9.87
N GLU A 129 -6.34 20.15 -10.44
CA GLU A 129 -7.12 20.38 -11.67
C GLU A 129 -6.63 19.48 -12.82
N GLU A 130 -5.31 19.33 -12.93
CA GLU A 130 -4.69 18.51 -13.97
C GLU A 130 -5.04 17.03 -13.81
N SER A 131 -4.92 16.47 -12.61
CA SER A 131 -5.25 15.06 -12.36
C SER A 131 -6.73 14.78 -12.59
N LEU A 132 -7.60 15.68 -12.17
CA LEU A 132 -9.04 15.56 -12.39
C LEU A 132 -9.43 15.66 -13.87
N ALA A 133 -8.80 16.55 -14.63
CA ALA A 133 -9.04 16.68 -16.06
C ALA A 133 -8.67 15.41 -16.82
N ILE A 134 -7.50 14.83 -16.51
CA ILE A 134 -7.04 13.57 -17.13
C ILE A 134 -8.01 12.42 -16.80
N MET A 135 -8.37 12.27 -15.54
CA MET A 135 -9.25 11.18 -15.11
C MET A 135 -10.66 11.30 -15.67
N LYS A 136 -11.23 12.52 -15.79
CA LYS A 136 -12.54 12.76 -16.38
C LYS A 136 -12.56 12.51 -17.89
N ASN A 137 -11.50 12.87 -18.60
CA ASN A 137 -11.39 12.63 -20.04
C ASN A 137 -11.41 11.15 -20.41
N ASP A 138 -11.00 10.28 -19.50
CA ASP A 138 -10.99 8.83 -19.69
C ASP A 138 -12.36 8.18 -19.35
N LYS A 139 -13.46 8.92 -19.40
CA LYS A 139 -14.82 8.43 -19.06
C LYS A 139 -14.96 7.88 -17.62
N ASN A 140 -14.23 8.47 -16.67
CA ASN A 140 -14.35 8.09 -15.28
C ASN A 140 -15.20 9.07 -14.48
N LEU A 141 -16.08 8.51 -13.67
CA LEU A 141 -16.75 9.24 -12.60
C LEU A 141 -15.90 9.12 -11.32
N ILE A 142 -15.59 10.25 -10.71
CA ILE A 142 -14.80 10.30 -9.49
C ILE A 142 -15.65 10.90 -8.38
N SER A 143 -15.74 10.18 -7.27
CA SER A 143 -16.36 10.69 -6.04
C SER A 143 -15.34 10.78 -4.93
N PHE A 144 -15.37 11.92 -4.26
CA PHE A 144 -14.52 12.17 -3.10
C PHE A 144 -15.28 11.96 -1.80
N ILE A 145 -14.68 11.19 -0.91
CA ILE A 145 -15.16 11.06 0.46
C ILE A 145 -14.89 12.39 1.18
N PRO A 146 -15.91 13.04 1.77
CA PRO A 146 -15.72 14.30 2.48
C PRO A 146 -14.73 14.16 3.64
N ALA A 147 -13.96 15.23 3.90
CA ALA A 147 -13.03 15.26 5.01
C ALA A 147 -13.71 14.92 6.34
N GLY A 148 -13.05 14.10 7.15
CA GLY A 148 -13.54 13.62 8.44
C GLY A 148 -14.48 12.41 8.38
N LEU A 149 -14.95 11.99 7.21
CA LEU A 149 -15.83 10.83 7.05
C LEU A 149 -15.07 9.56 6.62
N THR A 150 -13.81 9.65 6.24
CA THR A 150 -12.97 8.56 5.74
C THR A 150 -13.07 7.30 6.62
N ARG A 151 -12.88 7.45 7.93
CA ARG A 151 -12.95 6.35 8.91
C ARG A 151 -14.31 5.66 9.00
N PHE A 152 -15.38 6.27 8.48
CA PHE A 152 -16.74 5.75 8.59
C PHE A 152 -17.25 5.14 7.30
N ILE A 153 -16.86 5.70 6.15
CA ILE A 153 -17.43 5.33 4.85
C ILE A 153 -16.41 4.91 3.80
N GLN A 154 -15.10 5.07 4.04
CA GLN A 154 -14.09 4.55 3.12
C GLN A 154 -13.93 3.03 3.30
N PRO A 155 -14.27 2.19 2.30
CA PRO A 155 -14.30 0.74 2.48
C PRO A 155 -12.96 0.15 2.95
N LEU A 156 -11.84 0.68 2.44
CA LEU A 156 -10.50 0.22 2.81
C LEU A 156 -10.19 0.52 4.28
N ASP A 157 -10.51 1.72 4.76
CA ASP A 157 -10.28 2.10 6.16
C ASP A 157 -11.19 1.35 7.13
N VAL A 158 -12.44 1.14 6.73
CA VAL A 158 -13.45 0.49 7.60
C VAL A 158 -13.16 -0.99 7.77
N SER A 159 -12.73 -1.70 6.73
CA SER A 159 -12.72 -3.17 6.74
C SER A 159 -11.42 -3.84 6.28
N ILE A 160 -10.55 -3.19 5.53
CA ILE A 160 -9.43 -3.84 4.84
C ILE A 160 -8.08 -3.47 5.41
N ASN A 161 -7.81 -2.18 5.64
CA ASN A 161 -6.50 -1.71 6.08
C ASN A 161 -6.03 -2.35 7.39
N LYS A 162 -6.93 -2.56 8.34
CA LYS A 162 -6.58 -3.16 9.63
C LYS A 162 -6.23 -4.64 9.50
N PRO A 163 -7.07 -5.54 8.93
CA PRO A 163 -6.69 -6.93 8.69
C PRO A 163 -5.40 -7.07 7.88
N PHE A 164 -5.22 -6.25 6.85
CA PHE A 164 -4.02 -6.23 6.03
C PHE A 164 -2.76 -5.91 6.86
N LYS A 165 -2.80 -4.86 7.69
CA LYS A 165 -1.68 -4.50 8.58
C LYS A 165 -1.42 -5.54 9.65
N ASP A 166 -2.47 -6.14 10.22
CA ASP A 166 -2.34 -7.21 11.21
C ASP A 166 -1.68 -8.45 10.62
N ALA A 167 -2.00 -8.79 9.38
CA ALA A 167 -1.38 -9.90 8.66
C ALA A 167 0.07 -9.61 8.27
N LEU A 168 0.38 -8.40 7.80
CA LEU A 168 1.76 -7.96 7.58
C LEU A 168 2.61 -8.07 8.86
N LYS A 169 2.04 -7.69 10.00
CA LYS A 169 2.69 -7.82 11.29
C LYS A 169 2.98 -9.28 11.66
N LYS A 170 2.06 -10.20 11.36
CA LYS A 170 2.29 -11.64 11.56
C LYS A 170 3.43 -12.15 10.68
N GLU A 171 3.45 -11.78 9.40
CA GLU A 171 4.54 -12.14 8.48
C GLU A 171 5.89 -11.59 8.95
N TYR A 172 5.92 -10.34 9.42
CA TYR A 172 7.11 -9.73 10.00
C TYR A 172 7.61 -10.51 11.22
N ILE A 173 6.72 -10.83 12.17
CA ILE A 173 7.07 -11.58 13.38
C ILE A 173 7.60 -12.98 13.03
N ASN A 174 6.92 -13.70 12.12
CA ASN A 174 7.36 -15.02 11.66
C ASN A 174 8.75 -14.96 11.01
N TYR A 175 9.00 -13.93 10.21
CA TYR A 175 10.32 -13.70 9.63
C TYR A 175 11.38 -13.47 10.70
N CYS A 176 11.09 -12.62 11.70
CA CYS A 176 12.02 -12.33 12.79
C CYS A 176 12.33 -13.56 13.65
N ILE A 177 11.35 -14.43 13.91
CA ILE A 177 11.55 -15.67 14.68
C ILE A 177 12.49 -16.64 13.94
N ASN A 178 12.39 -16.70 12.60
CA ASN A 178 13.17 -17.62 11.77
C ASN A 178 14.57 -17.11 11.42
N MET A 179 14.89 -15.85 11.75
CA MET A 179 16.19 -15.25 11.49
C MET A 179 17.02 -15.16 12.77
N ASN A 180 18.35 -15.39 12.66
CA ASN A 180 19.28 -15.12 13.75
C ASN A 180 19.32 -13.62 14.08
N GLU A 181 19.43 -13.28 15.36
CA GLU A 181 19.35 -11.90 15.89
C GLU A 181 20.26 -10.87 15.20
N GLU A 182 21.35 -11.31 14.58
CA GLU A 182 22.32 -10.42 13.94
C GLU A 182 21.87 -9.84 12.59
N ASN A 183 20.85 -10.43 11.94
CA ASN A 183 20.41 -10.09 10.57
C ASN A 183 18.92 -9.71 10.45
N LEU A 184 18.35 -9.15 11.49
CA LEU A 184 16.91 -8.80 11.53
C LEU A 184 16.48 -7.60 10.63
N LYS A 185 17.35 -7.06 9.78
CA LYS A 185 17.00 -5.90 8.96
C LYS A 185 16.10 -6.29 7.80
N ILE A 186 14.88 -5.75 7.79
CA ILE A 186 13.95 -5.91 6.65
C ILE A 186 14.47 -5.10 5.46
N THR A 187 14.72 -5.77 4.35
CA THR A 187 15.07 -5.11 3.09
C THR A 187 13.81 -4.62 2.36
N ARG A 188 14.00 -3.76 1.36
CA ARG A 188 12.89 -3.27 0.52
C ARG A 188 12.24 -4.39 -0.28
N GLU A 189 13.07 -5.30 -0.81
CA GLU A 189 12.66 -6.49 -1.53
C GLU A 189 11.76 -7.37 -0.65
N LYS A 190 12.19 -7.61 0.60
CA LYS A 190 11.41 -8.40 1.56
C LYS A 190 10.09 -7.74 1.93
N MET A 191 10.06 -6.42 2.01
CA MET A 191 8.82 -5.67 2.22
C MET A 191 7.85 -5.83 1.05
N ILE A 192 8.34 -5.82 -0.20
CA ILE A 192 7.51 -6.08 -1.40
C ILE A 192 6.92 -7.50 -1.33
N GLU A 193 7.74 -8.49 -0.98
CA GLU A 193 7.26 -9.87 -0.82
C GLU A 193 6.14 -9.98 0.22
N PHE A 194 6.32 -9.36 1.40
CA PHE A 194 5.30 -9.37 2.46
C PHE A 194 4.00 -8.71 1.99
N VAL A 195 4.09 -7.53 1.38
CA VAL A 195 2.91 -6.81 0.87
C VAL A 195 2.18 -7.65 -0.16
N CYS A 196 2.88 -8.21 -1.15
CA CYS A 196 2.26 -9.04 -2.18
C CYS A 196 1.66 -10.33 -1.60
N LYS A 197 2.41 -11.03 -0.74
CA LYS A 197 1.93 -12.26 -0.10
C LYS A 197 0.62 -12.03 0.66
N VAL A 198 0.60 -10.99 1.50
CA VAL A 198 -0.57 -10.67 2.33
C VAL A 198 -1.72 -10.13 1.50
N TRP A 199 -1.44 -9.30 0.49
CA TRP A 199 -2.49 -8.70 -0.34
C TRP A 199 -3.26 -9.74 -1.13
N TYR A 200 -2.58 -10.75 -1.66
CA TYR A 200 -3.20 -11.81 -2.47
C TYR A 200 -3.67 -13.02 -1.66
N ASP A 201 -3.46 -13.04 -0.34
CA ASP A 201 -4.01 -14.11 0.51
C ASP A 201 -5.53 -13.96 0.64
N GLU A 202 -6.26 -14.96 0.16
CA GLU A 202 -7.72 -14.98 0.19
C GLU A 202 -8.29 -15.11 1.60
N ASN A 203 -7.53 -15.69 2.54
CA ASN A 203 -7.97 -15.89 3.92
C ASN A 203 -7.91 -14.61 4.76
N ILE A 204 -7.14 -13.60 4.33
CA ILE A 204 -6.90 -12.39 5.09
C ILE A 204 -7.94 -11.32 4.79
N ILE A 205 -8.36 -11.22 3.54
CA ILE A 205 -9.37 -10.28 3.06
C ILE A 205 -10.43 -11.09 2.34
N THR A 206 -11.33 -11.66 3.09
CA THR A 206 -12.44 -12.46 2.54
C THR A 206 -13.48 -11.57 1.88
N LYS A 207 -14.02 -12.05 0.76
CA LYS A 207 -15.28 -11.52 0.18
C LYS A 207 -16.36 -11.67 1.26
N ARG A 208 -16.86 -10.59 1.80
CA ARG A 208 -18.07 -10.53 2.61
C ARG A 208 -19.17 -9.89 1.81
#